data_aaeb9dbf476602bd7127efd20d7d5077
#
_entry.id   aaeb9dbf476602bd7127efd20d7d5077
#
_cell.length_a   1.000
_cell.length_b   1.000
_cell.length_c   1.000
_cell.angle_alpha   90.00
_cell.angle_beta   90.00
_cell.angle_gamma   90.00
#
_symmetry.space_group_name_H-M   'P 1'
#
loop_
_entity.id
_entity.type
_entity.pdbx_description
1 polymer ?
#
loop_
_entity_poly.entity_id
_entity_poly.type
_entity_poly.pdbx_seq_one_letter_code
_entity_poly.pdbx_strand_id
1 'polypeptide(L)'
;MDALSKMAPVYLGVSVAQKSPALVQAKHVTVTLFDGPHPAGNVGVQIHHVNSINKGEIVWTIGAEDVLFIGRLFRTGQIDFTRTIALAGSEVVAPAYCKMKLGAQLTSLLQGRTTTGKALRYINGNVLTGRKTTSDSFLGAKTTEITVIPEGSDVHEMFGWIMPRFNDYSTSHSYFSWLFGKKKEYTIDARVKGGERHMIMSNEYDKVFPMDILPEFLVKAIIAGDIDRMEALGIYEVAPEDFALCEFVDSSKLELQRIVREGLDALRAEMC
;
A
#
# COMPACT_ATOMS: atom_id res chain seq x y z
N MET A 1 12.71 8.84 -19.02
CA MET A 1 11.51 9.60 -19.41
C MET A 1 11.43 9.76 -20.91
N ASP A 2 12.44 10.32 -21.61
CA ASP A 2 12.40 10.55 -23.07
C ASP A 2 12.10 9.30 -23.91
N ALA A 3 12.59 8.12 -23.50
CA ALA A 3 12.28 6.88 -24.21
C ALA A 3 10.80 6.48 -24.05
N LEU A 4 10.24 6.69 -22.88
CA LEU A 4 8.84 6.39 -22.59
C LEU A 4 7.89 7.36 -23.31
N SER A 5 8.23 8.65 -23.34
CA SER A 5 7.40 9.67 -23.99
C SER A 5 7.31 9.52 -25.53
N LYS A 6 8.20 8.73 -26.14
CA LYS A 6 8.10 8.36 -27.54
C LYS A 6 7.11 7.23 -27.82
N MET A 7 6.70 6.52 -26.79
CA MET A 7 5.76 5.39 -26.90
C MET A 7 4.32 5.80 -26.57
N ALA A 8 4.15 6.66 -25.56
CA ALA A 8 2.85 7.14 -25.10
C ALA A 8 3.00 8.45 -24.31
N PRO A 9 1.91 9.22 -24.10
CA PRO A 9 1.89 10.33 -23.16
C PRO A 9 2.30 9.84 -21.75
N VAL A 10 3.21 10.57 -21.11
CA VAL A 10 3.72 10.23 -19.77
C VAL A 10 3.29 11.28 -18.76
N TYR A 11 2.64 10.84 -17.71
CA TYR A 11 2.24 11.65 -16.55
C TYR A 11 3.13 11.30 -15.37
N LEU A 12 3.61 12.30 -14.68
CA LEU A 12 4.48 12.14 -13.50
C LEU A 12 3.84 12.82 -12.28
N GLY A 13 3.33 12.04 -11.35
CA GLY A 13 2.88 12.54 -10.06
C GLY A 13 4.07 12.80 -9.13
N VAL A 14 4.13 13.98 -8.54
CA VAL A 14 5.23 14.42 -7.67
C VAL A 14 4.65 15.07 -6.42
N SER A 15 5.19 14.77 -5.25
CA SER A 15 4.82 15.48 -4.02
C SER A 15 5.24 16.96 -4.10
N VAL A 16 4.40 17.87 -3.61
CA VAL A 16 4.74 19.30 -3.46
C VAL A 16 5.99 19.54 -2.60
N ALA A 17 6.30 18.61 -1.71
CA ALA A 17 7.51 18.66 -0.90
C ALA A 17 8.79 18.29 -1.65
N GLN A 18 8.67 17.73 -2.86
CA GLN A 18 9.82 17.31 -3.68
C GLN A 18 10.54 18.53 -4.26
N LYS A 19 11.85 18.61 -4.01
CA LYS A 19 12.69 19.72 -4.47
C LYS A 19 13.69 19.35 -5.57
N SER A 20 13.71 18.07 -6.01
CA SER A 20 14.64 17.63 -7.05
C SER A 20 14.29 18.22 -8.41
N PRO A 21 15.15 19.04 -9.04
CA PRO A 21 14.89 19.58 -10.38
C PRO A 21 14.69 18.49 -11.43
N ALA A 22 15.31 17.34 -11.26
CA ALA A 22 15.18 16.21 -12.18
C ALA A 22 13.74 15.65 -12.25
N LEU A 23 12.94 15.83 -11.19
CA LEU A 23 11.54 15.41 -11.13
C LEU A 23 10.59 16.57 -11.43
N VAL A 24 10.77 17.70 -10.73
CA VAL A 24 9.87 18.86 -10.85
C VAL A 24 9.97 19.53 -12.24
N GLN A 25 11.15 19.48 -12.86
CA GLN A 25 11.41 20.05 -14.19
C GLN A 25 11.65 18.97 -15.26
N ALA A 26 11.05 17.79 -15.08
CA ALA A 26 11.17 16.68 -16.01
C ALA A 26 10.64 17.09 -17.40
N LYS A 27 11.43 16.80 -18.45
CA LYS A 27 11.08 17.15 -19.83
C LYS A 27 10.29 16.03 -20.50
N HIS A 28 9.47 16.39 -21.48
CA HIS A 28 8.66 15.45 -22.27
C HIS A 28 7.65 14.62 -21.47
N VAL A 29 7.25 15.12 -20.30
CA VAL A 29 6.23 14.52 -19.45
C VAL A 29 5.33 15.61 -18.85
N THR A 30 4.09 15.28 -18.54
CA THR A 30 3.19 16.16 -17.80
C THR A 30 3.41 15.93 -16.32
N VAL A 31 3.90 16.94 -15.61
CA VAL A 31 4.14 16.89 -14.16
C VAL A 31 2.92 17.42 -13.44
N THR A 32 2.37 16.61 -12.52
CA THR A 32 1.28 17.01 -11.62
C THR A 32 1.77 16.95 -10.18
N LEU A 33 1.54 18.03 -9.43
CA LEU A 33 1.92 18.11 -8.02
C LEU A 33 0.77 17.64 -7.13
N PHE A 34 1.09 16.74 -6.21
CA PHE A 34 0.15 16.21 -5.24
C PHE A 34 0.55 16.62 -3.83
N ASP A 35 -0.44 17.01 -3.04
CA ASP A 35 -0.29 17.32 -1.62
C ASP A 35 -1.31 16.52 -0.81
N GLY A 36 -0.93 16.12 0.39
CA GLY A 36 -1.81 15.40 1.30
C GLY A 36 -1.13 14.24 2.01
N PRO A 37 -1.80 13.66 3.01
CA PRO A 37 -1.36 12.46 3.69
C PRO A 37 -1.49 11.24 2.78
N HIS A 38 -0.94 10.09 3.21
CA HIS A 38 -1.26 8.81 2.58
C HIS A 38 -2.81 8.63 2.53
N PRO A 39 -3.42 8.25 1.39
CA PRO A 39 -2.80 7.62 0.19
C PRO A 39 -2.57 8.55 -1.03
N ALA A 40 -2.42 9.85 -0.86
CA ALA A 40 -2.18 10.78 -1.97
C ALA A 40 -0.99 10.37 -2.89
N GLY A 41 -0.07 9.55 -2.39
CA GLY A 41 1.04 8.98 -3.15
C GLY A 41 0.71 7.71 -3.94
N ASN A 42 -0.46 7.11 -3.75
CA ASN A 42 -0.85 5.91 -4.49
C ASN A 42 -1.11 6.27 -5.95
N VAL A 43 -0.65 5.42 -6.86
CA VAL A 43 -0.78 5.66 -8.30
C VAL A 43 -2.23 5.64 -8.76
N GLY A 44 -3.10 4.79 -8.18
CA GLY A 44 -4.53 4.77 -8.47
C GLY A 44 -5.20 6.10 -8.14
N VAL A 45 -4.93 6.65 -6.95
CA VAL A 45 -5.41 7.98 -6.53
C VAL A 45 -4.91 9.07 -7.48
N GLN A 46 -3.65 9.03 -7.89
CA GLN A 46 -3.10 10.02 -8.82
C GLN A 46 -3.74 9.92 -10.21
N ILE A 47 -3.97 8.72 -10.73
CA ILE A 47 -4.65 8.50 -12.00
C ILE A 47 -6.07 9.04 -11.93
N HIS A 48 -6.83 8.73 -10.88
CA HIS A 48 -8.19 9.22 -10.68
C HIS A 48 -8.27 10.75 -10.79
N HIS A 49 -7.34 11.48 -10.16
CA HIS A 49 -7.34 12.94 -10.17
C HIS A 49 -6.79 13.58 -11.45
N VAL A 50 -6.01 12.84 -12.25
CA VAL A 50 -5.44 13.37 -13.51
C VAL A 50 -6.33 13.02 -14.69
N ASN A 51 -6.74 11.77 -14.80
CA ASN A 51 -7.59 11.25 -15.86
C ASN A 51 -8.11 9.87 -15.46
N SER A 52 -9.32 9.84 -14.91
CA SER A 52 -9.97 8.61 -14.45
C SER A 52 -10.11 7.58 -15.57
N ILE A 53 -9.90 6.31 -15.25
CA ILE A 53 -9.96 5.20 -16.22
C ILE A 53 -11.39 4.75 -16.41
N ASN A 54 -11.84 4.63 -17.66
CA ASN A 54 -13.15 4.11 -18.03
C ASN A 54 -13.04 2.76 -18.76
N LYS A 55 -14.18 2.12 -18.98
CA LYS A 55 -14.30 0.86 -19.74
C LYS A 55 -13.60 0.97 -21.10
N GLY A 56 -12.69 0.05 -21.38
CA GLY A 56 -11.93 -0.01 -22.63
C GLY A 56 -10.66 0.84 -22.67
N GLU A 57 -10.39 1.65 -21.65
CA GLU A 57 -9.15 2.42 -21.53
C GLU A 57 -8.04 1.59 -20.86
N ILE A 58 -6.80 1.84 -21.26
CA ILE A 58 -5.62 1.14 -20.75
C ILE A 58 -4.60 2.16 -20.28
N VAL A 59 -4.20 2.06 -19.02
CA VAL A 59 -3.12 2.85 -18.42
C VAL A 59 -2.01 1.93 -17.91
N TRP A 60 -0.78 2.25 -18.28
CA TRP A 60 0.41 1.55 -17.79
C TRP A 60 1.05 2.35 -16.67
N THR A 61 1.35 1.71 -15.56
CA THR A 61 2.05 2.31 -14.44
C THR A 61 3.48 1.78 -14.33
N ILE A 62 4.42 2.65 -13.95
CA ILE A 62 5.82 2.28 -13.77
C ILE A 62 6.38 2.96 -12.52
N GLY A 63 7.07 2.20 -11.67
CA GLY A 63 7.73 2.72 -10.49
C GLY A 63 8.94 3.60 -10.83
N ALA A 64 9.22 4.60 -9.99
CA ALA A 64 10.35 5.51 -10.22
C ALA A 64 11.71 4.79 -10.36
N GLU A 65 11.94 3.72 -9.56
CA GLU A 65 13.18 2.93 -9.66
C GLU A 65 13.24 2.09 -10.94
N ASP A 66 12.10 1.61 -11.44
CA ASP A 66 12.06 0.86 -12.69
C ASP A 66 12.41 1.79 -13.89
N VAL A 67 12.01 3.07 -13.82
CA VAL A 67 12.46 4.09 -14.76
C VAL A 67 13.98 4.27 -14.72
N LEU A 68 14.60 4.18 -13.54
CA LEU A 68 16.06 4.24 -13.41
C LEU A 68 16.74 3.00 -14.04
N PHE A 69 16.16 1.80 -13.93
CA PHE A 69 16.68 0.60 -14.59
C PHE A 69 16.66 0.75 -16.10
N ILE A 70 15.55 1.24 -16.67
CA ILE A 70 15.43 1.54 -18.08
C ILE A 70 16.47 2.60 -18.51
N GLY A 71 16.59 3.68 -17.73
CA GLY A 71 17.56 4.74 -18.02
C GLY A 71 19.02 4.27 -17.97
N ARG A 72 19.38 3.39 -17.02
CA ARG A 72 20.71 2.78 -16.97
C ARG A 72 20.97 1.91 -18.19
N LEU A 73 20.01 1.07 -18.59
CA LEU A 73 20.11 0.24 -19.78
C LEU A 73 20.40 1.08 -21.03
N PHE A 74 19.61 2.12 -21.29
CA PHE A 74 19.79 2.98 -22.45
C PHE A 74 21.12 3.76 -22.43
N ARG A 75 21.65 4.08 -21.24
CA ARG A 75 22.90 4.83 -21.11
C ARG A 75 24.15 3.96 -21.22
N THR A 76 24.10 2.73 -20.67
CA THR A 76 25.30 1.89 -20.52
C THR A 76 25.29 0.64 -21.39
N GLY A 77 24.14 0.28 -21.96
CA GLY A 77 23.96 -1.00 -22.67
C GLY A 77 23.92 -2.22 -21.74
N GLN A 78 23.97 -2.02 -20.43
CA GLN A 78 23.99 -3.09 -19.43
C GLN A 78 22.80 -3.02 -18.50
N ILE A 79 22.26 -4.19 -18.15
CA ILE A 79 21.17 -4.32 -17.19
C ILE A 79 21.74 -4.29 -15.76
N ASP A 80 21.25 -3.35 -14.94
CA ASP A 80 21.57 -3.28 -13.51
C ASP A 80 20.27 -3.13 -12.70
N PHE A 81 19.85 -4.22 -12.06
CA PHE A 81 18.68 -4.30 -11.19
C PHE A 81 19.00 -4.01 -9.72
N THR A 82 20.04 -3.26 -9.44
CA THR A 82 20.34 -2.80 -8.08
C THR A 82 19.35 -1.73 -7.66
N ARG A 83 18.63 -2.01 -6.58
CA ARG A 83 17.57 -1.17 -6.00
C ARG A 83 17.96 -0.71 -4.60
N THR A 84 17.49 0.46 -4.20
CA THR A 84 17.60 0.94 -2.82
C THR A 84 16.37 0.46 -2.05
N ILE A 85 16.59 -0.29 -0.98
CA ILE A 85 15.53 -0.85 -0.13
C ILE A 85 15.58 -0.16 1.23
N ALA A 86 14.43 0.30 1.72
CA ALA A 86 14.27 0.73 3.10
C ALA A 86 14.07 -0.49 4.01
N LEU A 87 14.82 -0.58 5.09
CA LEU A 87 14.57 -1.51 6.17
C LEU A 87 13.92 -0.73 7.32
N ALA A 88 12.67 -1.04 7.64
CA ALA A 88 11.84 -0.30 8.58
C ALA A 88 11.00 -1.22 9.47
N GLY A 89 10.30 -0.65 10.43
CA GLY A 89 9.43 -1.35 11.36
C GLY A 89 9.90 -1.25 12.80
N SER A 90 8.98 -1.47 13.73
CA SER A 90 9.25 -1.34 15.18
C SER A 90 10.26 -2.35 15.71
N GLU A 91 10.48 -3.43 14.98
CA GLU A 91 11.39 -4.51 15.36
C GLU A 91 12.73 -4.45 14.63
N VAL A 92 13.01 -3.36 13.95
CA VAL A 92 14.30 -3.07 13.35
C VAL A 92 15.14 -2.24 14.32
N VAL A 93 16.29 -2.74 14.70
CA VAL A 93 17.21 -2.08 15.68
C VAL A 93 17.74 -0.76 15.14
N ALA A 94 18.07 -0.73 13.83
CA ALA A 94 18.59 0.46 13.16
C ALA A 94 17.98 0.56 11.75
N PRO A 95 16.91 1.33 11.56
CA PRO A 95 16.33 1.59 10.25
C PRO A 95 17.38 2.18 9.30
N ALA A 96 17.43 1.67 8.06
CA ALA A 96 18.44 2.08 7.09
C ALA A 96 18.00 1.86 5.65
N TYR A 97 18.62 2.59 4.72
CA TYR A 97 18.55 2.30 3.30
C TYR A 97 19.71 1.40 2.87
N CYS A 98 19.39 0.31 2.21
CA CYS A 98 20.37 -0.68 1.74
C CYS A 98 20.25 -0.91 0.24
N LYS A 99 21.37 -1.07 -0.45
CA LYS A 99 21.37 -1.44 -1.87
C LYS A 99 21.34 -2.97 -1.99
N MET A 100 20.37 -3.48 -2.73
CA MET A 100 20.20 -4.90 -3.01
C MET A 100 19.87 -5.13 -4.48
N LYS A 101 20.24 -6.29 -5.00
CA LYS A 101 19.77 -6.72 -6.32
C LYS A 101 18.37 -7.34 -6.19
N LEU A 102 17.55 -7.18 -7.21
CA LEU A 102 16.28 -7.90 -7.28
C LEU A 102 16.50 -9.41 -7.16
N GLY A 103 15.64 -10.08 -6.40
CA GLY A 103 15.76 -11.51 -6.12
C GLY A 103 16.88 -11.89 -5.14
N ALA A 104 17.58 -10.93 -4.51
CA ALA A 104 18.53 -11.23 -3.47
C ALA A 104 17.84 -11.75 -2.20
N GLN A 105 18.48 -12.68 -1.50
CA GLN A 105 17.96 -13.25 -0.26
C GLN A 105 17.92 -12.21 0.87
N LEU A 106 16.84 -12.17 1.64
CA LEU A 106 16.63 -11.19 2.70
C LEU A 106 17.50 -11.44 3.94
N THR A 107 18.02 -12.65 4.14
CA THR A 107 18.84 -13.02 5.30
C THR A 107 20.00 -12.04 5.51
N SER A 108 20.71 -11.68 4.45
CA SER A 108 21.84 -10.75 4.52
C SER A 108 21.44 -9.33 4.94
N LEU A 109 20.21 -8.92 4.61
CA LEU A 109 19.66 -7.63 5.02
C LEU A 109 19.25 -7.64 6.49
N LEU A 110 18.66 -8.74 6.97
CA LEU A 110 18.01 -8.84 8.27
C LEU A 110 18.97 -9.26 9.40
N GLN A 111 20.05 -9.96 9.07
CA GLN A 111 20.99 -10.50 10.06
C GLN A 111 21.57 -9.41 10.96
N GLY A 112 21.37 -9.55 12.27
CA GLY A 112 21.85 -8.60 13.29
C GLY A 112 21.14 -7.23 13.27
N ARG A 113 20.08 -7.05 12.48
CA ARG A 113 19.34 -5.79 12.37
C ARG A 113 17.93 -5.84 12.92
N THR A 114 17.47 -7.01 13.33
CA THR A 114 16.15 -7.19 13.94
C THR A 114 16.27 -7.58 15.39
N THR A 115 15.26 -7.27 16.18
CA THR A 115 15.17 -7.68 17.59
C THR A 115 15.12 -9.21 17.70
N THR A 116 15.53 -9.74 18.85
CA THR A 116 15.55 -11.18 19.16
C THR A 116 14.63 -11.48 20.34
N GLY A 117 14.28 -12.76 20.54
CA GLY A 117 13.53 -13.21 21.72
C GLY A 117 12.01 -13.14 21.60
N LYS A 118 11.46 -12.76 20.45
CA LYS A 118 10.03 -12.77 20.15
C LYS A 118 9.73 -13.19 18.72
N ALA A 119 8.49 -13.60 18.46
CA ALA A 119 8.05 -13.90 17.11
C ALA A 119 7.91 -12.62 16.29
N LEU A 120 8.50 -12.60 15.10
CA LEU A 120 8.51 -11.46 14.18
C LEU A 120 7.72 -11.75 12.92
N ARG A 121 6.99 -10.73 12.45
CA ARG A 121 6.38 -10.67 11.14
C ARG A 121 7.30 -9.91 10.19
N TYR A 122 7.81 -10.61 9.18
CA TYR A 122 8.53 -10.00 8.06
C TYR A 122 7.53 -9.71 6.94
N ILE A 123 7.61 -8.50 6.39
CA ILE A 123 6.71 -8.03 5.33
C ILE A 123 7.55 -7.55 4.15
N ASN A 124 7.29 -8.10 2.99
CA ASN A 124 7.87 -7.67 1.73
C ASN A 124 7.00 -6.51 1.20
N GLY A 125 7.38 -5.28 1.51
CA GLY A 125 6.59 -4.05 1.37
C GLY A 125 6.22 -3.42 2.72
N ASN A 126 5.21 -2.56 2.71
CA ASN A 126 4.67 -1.88 3.89
C ASN A 126 3.59 -2.71 4.61
N VAL A 127 3.12 -2.21 5.75
CA VAL A 127 2.11 -2.89 6.58
C VAL A 127 0.70 -2.89 5.97
N LEU A 128 0.42 -2.03 4.99
CA LEU A 128 -0.91 -1.87 4.39
C LEU A 128 -1.10 -2.77 3.16
N THR A 129 -0.11 -2.81 2.26
CA THR A 129 -0.21 -3.50 0.96
C THR A 129 0.86 -4.57 0.76
N GLY A 130 1.78 -4.73 1.70
CA GLY A 130 2.86 -5.69 1.63
C GLY A 130 2.41 -7.13 1.85
N ARG A 131 3.28 -8.07 1.52
CA ARG A 131 3.02 -9.51 1.67
C ARG A 131 3.86 -10.09 2.79
N LYS A 132 3.25 -10.93 3.63
CA LYS A 132 4.00 -11.71 4.63
C LYS A 132 5.07 -12.54 3.94
N THR A 133 6.25 -12.54 4.52
CA THR A 133 7.42 -13.28 4.03
C THR A 133 8.18 -13.90 5.20
N THR A 134 9.29 -14.55 4.92
CA THR A 134 10.21 -15.13 5.91
C THR A 134 11.59 -14.47 5.81
N SER A 135 12.41 -14.61 6.86
CA SER A 135 13.75 -14.02 6.90
C SER A 135 14.72 -14.61 5.87
N ASP A 136 14.44 -15.79 5.34
CA ASP A 136 15.22 -16.51 4.33
C ASP A 136 14.64 -16.38 2.91
N SER A 137 13.57 -15.65 2.75
CA SER A 137 12.90 -15.39 1.45
C SER A 137 13.72 -14.41 0.60
N PHE A 138 13.19 -14.06 -0.56
CA PHE A 138 13.84 -13.23 -1.57
C PHE A 138 13.12 -11.89 -1.74
N LEU A 139 13.90 -10.88 -2.14
CA LEU A 139 13.38 -9.54 -2.46
C LEU A 139 12.46 -9.58 -3.66
N GLY A 140 11.22 -9.13 -3.49
CA GLY A 140 10.22 -9.07 -4.55
C GLY A 140 10.56 -8.01 -5.62
N ALA A 141 10.09 -8.24 -6.84
CA ALA A 141 10.42 -7.41 -8.01
C ALA A 141 10.00 -5.94 -7.86
N LYS A 142 8.88 -5.66 -7.20
CA LYS A 142 8.35 -4.30 -6.99
C LYS A 142 8.57 -3.77 -5.56
N THR A 143 9.30 -4.50 -4.73
CA THR A 143 9.52 -4.15 -3.33
C THR A 143 10.53 -3.02 -3.21
N THR A 144 10.16 -1.98 -2.47
CA THR A 144 11.01 -0.83 -2.15
C THR A 144 11.37 -0.77 -0.66
N GLU A 145 10.68 -1.57 0.16
CA GLU A 145 10.90 -1.63 1.61
C GLU A 145 10.65 -3.03 2.16
N ILE A 146 11.33 -3.35 3.24
CA ILE A 146 11.09 -4.52 4.08
C ILE A 146 10.71 -4.01 5.45
N THR A 147 9.54 -4.43 5.92
CA THR A 147 9.01 -4.02 7.23
C THR A 147 9.02 -5.18 8.20
N VAL A 148 9.47 -4.93 9.44
CA VAL A 148 9.50 -5.94 10.50
C VAL A 148 8.74 -5.44 11.72
N ILE A 149 7.69 -6.17 12.11
CA ILE A 149 6.83 -5.87 13.26
C ILE A 149 6.66 -7.11 14.14
N PRO A 150 6.13 -7.00 15.36
CA PRO A 150 5.80 -8.16 16.18
C PRO A 150 4.73 -9.03 15.49
N GLU A 151 4.88 -10.35 15.51
CA GLU A 151 3.84 -11.27 15.07
C GLU A 151 2.63 -11.27 16.04
N GLY A 152 2.89 -11.10 17.32
CA GLY A 152 1.87 -11.06 18.37
C GLY A 152 1.26 -12.42 18.73
N SER A 153 1.79 -13.53 18.22
CA SER A 153 1.31 -14.89 18.51
C SER A 153 1.58 -15.35 19.94
N ASP A 154 2.49 -14.67 20.63
CA ASP A 154 2.90 -14.90 22.02
C ASP A 154 2.04 -14.13 23.04
N VAL A 155 1.14 -13.28 22.58
CA VAL A 155 0.27 -12.47 23.43
C VAL A 155 -1.09 -13.13 23.61
N HIS A 156 -1.34 -13.67 24.79
CA HIS A 156 -2.62 -14.25 25.18
C HIS A 156 -3.36 -13.29 26.11
N GLU A 157 -4.46 -12.73 25.62
CA GLU A 157 -5.27 -11.79 26.40
C GLU A 157 -6.64 -12.39 26.70
N MET A 158 -6.89 -12.64 27.99
CA MET A 158 -8.23 -12.98 28.46
C MET A 158 -9.01 -11.66 28.67
N PHE A 159 -10.23 -11.56 28.14
CA PHE A 159 -11.06 -10.35 28.20
C PHE A 159 -10.43 -9.07 27.61
N GLY A 160 -9.56 -9.21 26.61
CA GLY A 160 -8.85 -8.09 26.00
C GLY A 160 -9.74 -6.97 25.45
N TRP A 161 -10.99 -7.23 25.14
CA TRP A 161 -12.00 -6.26 24.67
C TRP A 161 -12.48 -5.29 25.78
N ILE A 162 -12.30 -5.62 27.05
CA ILE A 162 -12.64 -4.78 28.24
C ILE A 162 -11.44 -3.96 28.74
N MET A 163 -10.22 -4.34 28.33
CA MET A 163 -9.01 -3.68 28.81
C MET A 163 -8.92 -2.22 28.38
N PRO A 164 -8.45 -1.30 29.24
CA PRO A 164 -8.34 0.13 28.92
C PRO A 164 -7.28 0.45 27.85
N ARG A 165 -6.32 -0.44 27.63
CA ARG A 165 -5.31 -0.42 26.55
C ARG A 165 -4.72 0.98 26.26
N PHE A 166 -4.02 1.54 27.22
CA PHE A 166 -3.41 2.86 27.10
C PHE A 166 -2.32 2.96 26.03
N ASN A 167 -1.76 1.83 25.60
CA ASN A 167 -0.66 1.76 24.64
C ASN A 167 -1.05 1.23 23.27
N ASP A 168 -2.31 0.89 23.04
CA ASP A 168 -2.80 0.38 21.77
C ASP A 168 -3.50 1.48 20.98
N TYR A 169 -3.27 1.47 19.65
CA TYR A 169 -3.97 2.36 18.75
C TYR A 169 -5.45 1.97 18.61
N SER A 170 -6.33 2.96 18.56
CA SER A 170 -7.76 2.76 18.32
C SER A 170 -8.32 3.83 17.41
N THR A 171 -8.81 3.46 16.23
CA THR A 171 -9.51 4.35 15.30
C THR A 171 -10.82 4.86 15.87
N SER A 172 -11.58 4.00 16.55
CA SER A 172 -12.91 4.30 17.09
C SER A 172 -12.89 4.88 18.51
N HIS A 173 -11.71 5.21 19.03
CA HIS A 173 -11.51 5.70 20.40
C HIS A 173 -12.08 4.79 21.49
N SER A 174 -12.22 3.49 21.21
CA SER A 174 -12.67 2.50 22.20
C SER A 174 -11.62 2.20 23.28
N TYR A 175 -10.36 2.57 23.08
CA TYR A 175 -9.28 2.47 24.07
C TYR A 175 -8.94 3.86 24.59
N PHE A 176 -8.51 3.96 25.84
CA PHE A 176 -8.17 5.25 26.47
C PHE A 176 -6.85 5.86 25.98
N SER A 177 -6.15 5.22 25.06
CA SER A 177 -4.94 5.76 24.43
C SER A 177 -5.12 7.14 23.78
N TRP A 178 -6.31 7.47 23.29
CA TRP A 178 -6.63 8.77 22.71
C TRP A 178 -6.48 9.96 23.68
N LEU A 179 -6.54 9.70 25.00
CA LEU A 179 -6.32 10.72 26.05
C LEU A 179 -4.88 11.27 26.05
N PHE A 180 -3.90 10.53 25.51
CA PHE A 180 -2.49 10.95 25.49
C PHE A 180 -2.10 11.81 24.29
N GLY A 181 -3.08 12.20 23.45
CA GLY A 181 -2.89 13.13 22.35
C GLY A 181 -2.38 12.49 21.05
N LYS A 182 -2.36 13.31 19.98
CA LYS A 182 -2.08 12.88 18.61
C LYS A 182 -0.60 12.56 18.30
N LYS A 183 0.32 12.87 19.23
CA LYS A 183 1.78 12.70 19.02
C LYS A 183 2.32 11.37 19.55
N LYS A 184 1.48 10.51 20.13
CA LYS A 184 1.93 9.23 20.66
C LYS A 184 2.22 8.26 19.52
N GLU A 185 3.40 7.68 19.54
CA GLU A 185 3.76 6.58 18.64
C GLU A 185 3.28 5.25 19.22
N TYR A 186 2.78 4.38 18.33
CA TYR A 186 2.25 3.08 18.72
C TYR A 186 3.01 1.98 17.98
N THR A 187 3.38 0.92 18.71
CA THR A 187 3.85 -0.32 18.11
C THR A 187 2.65 -1.18 17.76
N ILE A 188 2.41 -1.39 16.48
CA ILE A 188 1.31 -2.23 15.97
C ILE A 188 1.86 -3.62 15.71
N ASP A 189 1.16 -4.65 16.20
CA ASP A 189 1.44 -6.06 15.91
C ASP A 189 0.56 -6.59 14.76
N ALA A 190 0.83 -7.82 14.31
CA ALA A 190 0.12 -8.43 13.19
C ALA A 190 -1.21 -9.10 13.58
N ARG A 191 -1.71 -8.91 14.80
CA ARG A 191 -2.97 -9.51 15.23
C ARG A 191 -4.17 -8.78 14.67
N VAL A 192 -5.17 -9.52 14.20
CA VAL A 192 -6.50 -8.99 13.95
C VAL A 192 -7.20 -8.79 15.29
N LYS A 193 -7.35 -7.53 15.72
CA LYS A 193 -8.01 -7.20 17.00
C LYS A 193 -9.52 -7.13 16.78
N GLY A 194 -10.14 -8.27 16.69
CA GLY A 194 -11.57 -8.46 16.41
C GLY A 194 -11.82 -9.74 15.64
N GLY A 195 -13.06 -9.96 15.22
CA GLY A 195 -13.47 -11.06 14.35
C GLY A 195 -14.08 -10.51 13.07
N GLU A 196 -13.94 -11.23 11.97
CA GLU A 196 -14.62 -10.92 10.73
C GLU A 196 -16.14 -10.97 10.92
N ARG A 197 -16.83 -9.99 10.39
CA ARG A 197 -18.28 -9.80 10.48
C ARG A 197 -18.85 -9.44 9.12
N HIS A 198 -20.16 -9.52 9.00
CA HIS A 198 -20.84 -8.98 7.82
C HIS A 198 -20.59 -7.48 7.68
N MET A 199 -20.43 -7.04 6.43
CA MET A 199 -20.21 -5.63 6.12
C MET A 199 -21.37 -4.77 6.62
N ILE A 200 -21.06 -3.71 7.32
CA ILE A 200 -21.99 -2.64 7.72
C ILE A 200 -21.63 -1.33 7.01
N MET A 201 -22.64 -0.52 6.72
CA MET A 201 -22.46 0.83 6.18
C MET A 201 -22.13 1.77 7.33
N SER A 202 -20.86 2.08 7.50
CA SER A 202 -20.38 2.86 8.64
C SER A 202 -19.98 4.29 8.28
N ASN A 203 -19.85 4.58 6.98
CA ASN A 203 -19.27 5.82 6.41
C ASN A 203 -17.83 6.09 6.87
N GLU A 204 -17.11 5.04 7.34
CA GLU A 204 -15.72 5.19 7.75
C GLU A 204 -14.78 5.20 6.53
N TYR A 205 -15.15 4.54 5.44
CA TYR A 205 -14.30 4.48 4.25
C TYR A 205 -14.19 5.85 3.57
N ASP A 206 -15.27 6.63 3.52
CA ASP A 206 -15.28 7.97 2.91
C ASP A 206 -14.30 8.94 3.59
N LYS A 207 -13.94 8.68 4.85
CA LYS A 207 -12.97 9.51 5.59
C LYS A 207 -11.52 9.29 5.16
N VAL A 208 -11.22 8.17 4.51
CA VAL A 208 -9.86 7.74 4.17
C VAL A 208 -9.66 7.40 2.69
N PHE A 209 -10.72 7.48 1.88
CA PHE A 209 -10.71 7.17 0.47
C PHE A 209 -10.82 8.47 -0.37
N PRO A 210 -9.70 9.03 -0.86
CA PRO A 210 -9.68 10.35 -1.49
C PRO A 210 -9.98 10.29 -2.99
N MET A 211 -10.98 9.52 -3.40
CA MET A 211 -11.46 9.42 -4.79
C MET A 211 -12.96 9.69 -4.81
N ASP A 212 -13.48 10.25 -5.90
CA ASP A 212 -14.91 10.51 -6.08
C ASP A 212 -15.67 9.24 -6.46
N ILE A 213 -15.64 8.28 -5.58
CA ILE A 213 -16.26 6.96 -5.67
C ILE A 213 -16.96 6.68 -4.34
N LEU A 214 -18.04 5.92 -4.36
CA LEU A 214 -18.76 5.47 -3.16
C LEU A 214 -18.19 4.09 -2.71
N PRO A 215 -17.15 4.03 -1.88
CA PRO A 215 -16.40 2.80 -1.63
C PRO A 215 -17.23 1.72 -0.96
N GLU A 216 -18.11 2.06 0.00
CA GLU A 216 -18.95 1.08 0.68
C GLU A 216 -19.98 0.46 -0.27
N PHE A 217 -20.55 1.26 -1.18
CA PHE A 217 -21.52 0.75 -2.17
C PHE A 217 -20.82 -0.13 -3.20
N LEU A 218 -19.63 0.27 -3.66
CA LEU A 218 -18.84 -0.52 -4.60
C LEU A 218 -18.45 -1.89 -4.00
N VAL A 219 -17.95 -1.94 -2.77
CA VAL A 219 -17.62 -3.20 -2.08
C VAL A 219 -18.86 -4.09 -1.94
N LYS A 220 -20.05 -3.51 -1.63
CA LYS A 220 -21.29 -4.28 -1.58
C LYS A 220 -21.71 -4.84 -2.93
N ALA A 221 -21.55 -4.09 -4.02
CA ALA A 221 -21.81 -4.58 -5.36
C ALA A 221 -20.90 -5.75 -5.72
N ILE A 222 -19.61 -5.66 -5.34
CA ILE A 222 -18.64 -6.75 -5.53
C ILE A 222 -19.05 -8.00 -4.75
N ILE A 223 -19.38 -7.87 -3.46
CA ILE A 223 -19.81 -9.00 -2.61
C ILE A 223 -21.09 -9.64 -3.15
N ALA A 224 -21.98 -8.85 -3.74
CA ALA A 224 -23.24 -9.33 -4.35
C ALA A 224 -23.02 -9.95 -5.74
N GLY A 225 -21.84 -9.80 -6.37
CA GLY A 225 -21.58 -10.25 -7.74
C GLY A 225 -22.36 -9.47 -8.81
N ASP A 226 -22.77 -8.22 -8.52
CA ASP A 226 -23.59 -7.38 -9.40
C ASP A 226 -22.67 -6.56 -10.32
N ILE A 227 -22.34 -7.12 -11.48
CA ILE A 227 -21.40 -6.55 -12.46
C ILE A 227 -21.89 -5.16 -12.93
N ASP A 228 -23.17 -5.01 -13.25
CA ASP A 228 -23.70 -3.75 -13.74
C ASP A 228 -23.52 -2.63 -12.69
N ARG A 229 -23.75 -2.95 -11.42
CA ARG A 229 -23.50 -1.99 -10.33
C ARG A 229 -22.04 -1.74 -10.07
N MET A 230 -21.17 -2.74 -10.19
CA MET A 230 -19.71 -2.52 -10.10
C MET A 230 -19.26 -1.50 -11.15
N GLU A 231 -19.71 -1.64 -12.41
CA GLU A 231 -19.41 -0.69 -13.49
C GLU A 231 -19.96 0.71 -13.19
N ALA A 232 -21.23 0.80 -12.79
CA ALA A 232 -21.88 2.06 -12.48
C ALA A 232 -21.24 2.80 -11.28
N LEU A 233 -20.58 2.06 -10.36
CA LEU A 233 -19.94 2.59 -9.17
C LEU A 233 -18.42 2.81 -9.35
N GLY A 234 -17.87 2.66 -10.56
CA GLY A 234 -16.51 3.05 -10.89
C GLY A 234 -15.44 1.99 -10.60
N ILE A 235 -15.76 0.68 -10.73
CA ILE A 235 -14.77 -0.39 -10.49
C ILE A 235 -13.54 -0.30 -11.39
N TYR A 236 -13.63 0.33 -12.57
CA TYR A 236 -12.50 0.53 -13.48
C TYR A 236 -11.45 1.51 -12.96
N GLU A 237 -11.84 2.38 -12.04
CA GLU A 237 -10.99 3.45 -11.53
C GLU A 237 -10.16 3.03 -10.32
N VAL A 238 -10.44 1.86 -9.74
CA VAL A 238 -9.85 1.43 -8.47
C VAL A 238 -8.90 0.26 -8.62
N ALA A 239 -7.92 0.21 -7.73
CA ALA A 239 -7.05 -0.92 -7.51
C ALA A 239 -7.17 -1.42 -6.05
N PRO A 240 -6.84 -2.69 -5.76
CA PRO A 240 -6.92 -3.23 -4.40
C PRO A 240 -6.18 -2.39 -3.36
N GLU A 241 -5.02 -1.85 -3.69
CA GLU A 241 -4.20 -1.02 -2.80
C GLU A 241 -4.87 0.30 -2.38
N ASP A 242 -5.84 0.79 -3.15
CA ASP A 242 -6.58 2.01 -2.81
C ASP A 242 -7.50 1.78 -1.62
N PHE A 243 -7.93 0.52 -1.40
CA PHE A 243 -8.75 0.09 -0.26
C PHE A 243 -7.96 -0.27 1.00
N ALA A 244 -6.65 -0.14 1.00
CA ALA A 244 -5.81 -0.53 2.14
C ALA A 244 -6.13 0.26 3.43
N LEU A 245 -6.40 1.56 3.33
CA LEU A 245 -6.86 2.36 4.49
C LEU A 245 -8.29 2.05 4.88
N CYS A 246 -9.18 1.75 3.91
CA CYS A 246 -10.54 1.31 4.21
C CYS A 246 -10.51 0.00 5.02
N GLU A 247 -9.66 -0.95 4.62
CA GLU A 247 -9.45 -2.21 5.34
C GLU A 247 -8.91 -1.96 6.77
N PHE A 248 -8.00 -1.00 6.93
CA PHE A 248 -7.45 -0.64 8.24
C PHE A 248 -8.51 -0.06 9.19
N VAL A 249 -9.41 0.79 8.71
CA VAL A 249 -10.46 1.40 9.53
C VAL A 249 -11.71 0.53 9.66
N ASP A 250 -11.85 -0.51 8.85
CA ASP A 250 -13.05 -1.34 8.82
C ASP A 250 -13.33 -2.01 10.16
N SER A 251 -14.52 -1.74 10.71
CA SER A 251 -14.98 -2.35 11.96
C SER A 251 -15.42 -3.80 11.78
N SER A 252 -15.77 -4.22 10.57
CA SER A 252 -16.20 -5.58 10.23
C SER A 252 -15.02 -6.52 9.99
N LYS A 253 -13.79 -5.98 9.85
CA LYS A 253 -12.54 -6.75 9.62
C LYS A 253 -12.56 -7.57 8.34
N LEU A 254 -13.14 -7.01 7.28
CA LEU A 254 -13.15 -7.59 5.95
C LEU A 254 -11.78 -7.39 5.27
N GLU A 255 -11.37 -8.36 4.49
CA GLU A 255 -10.20 -8.26 3.61
C GLU A 255 -10.57 -7.52 2.32
N LEU A 256 -10.72 -6.19 2.39
CA LEU A 256 -11.24 -5.38 1.29
C LEU A 256 -10.37 -5.42 0.04
N GLN A 257 -9.05 -5.45 0.20
CA GLN A 257 -8.13 -5.57 -0.93
C GLN A 257 -8.34 -6.88 -1.68
N ARG A 258 -8.62 -7.99 -0.97
CA ARG A 258 -8.96 -9.28 -1.60
C ARG A 258 -10.31 -9.20 -2.32
N ILE A 259 -11.32 -8.65 -1.67
CA ILE A 259 -12.67 -8.49 -2.26
C ILE A 259 -12.59 -7.67 -3.55
N VAL A 260 -11.89 -6.55 -3.55
CA VAL A 260 -11.71 -5.72 -4.76
C VAL A 260 -10.96 -6.47 -5.84
N ARG A 261 -9.93 -7.26 -5.49
CA ARG A 261 -9.20 -8.10 -6.45
C ARG A 261 -10.14 -9.13 -7.10
N GLU A 262 -10.93 -9.83 -6.30
CA GLU A 262 -11.91 -10.80 -6.79
C GLU A 262 -12.94 -10.15 -7.70
N GLY A 263 -13.43 -8.94 -7.37
CA GLY A 263 -14.35 -8.17 -8.22
C GLY A 263 -13.75 -7.80 -9.58
N LEU A 264 -12.50 -7.33 -9.59
CA LEU A 264 -11.78 -7.01 -10.82
C LEU A 264 -11.52 -8.26 -11.69
N ASP A 265 -11.20 -9.39 -11.06
CA ASP A 265 -10.97 -10.65 -11.76
C ASP A 265 -12.28 -11.22 -12.33
N ALA A 266 -13.40 -11.12 -11.60
CA ALA A 266 -14.73 -11.49 -12.08
C ALA A 266 -15.15 -10.63 -13.28
N LEU A 267 -15.02 -9.31 -13.17
CA LEU A 267 -15.30 -8.39 -14.26
C LEU A 267 -14.48 -8.70 -15.52
N ARG A 268 -13.18 -8.99 -15.34
CA ARG A 268 -12.29 -9.35 -16.44
C ARG A 268 -12.75 -10.65 -17.12
N ALA A 269 -13.18 -11.65 -16.34
CA ALA A 269 -13.67 -12.92 -16.88
C ALA A 269 -14.97 -12.76 -17.68
N GLU A 270 -15.84 -11.83 -17.29
CA GLU A 270 -17.08 -11.49 -18.01
C GLU A 270 -16.81 -10.82 -19.36
N MET A 271 -15.72 -10.03 -19.44
CA MET A 271 -15.37 -9.25 -20.64
C MET A 271 -14.49 -9.99 -21.65
N CYS A 272 -13.95 -11.17 -21.30
CA CYS A 272 -13.12 -12.01 -22.19
C CYS A 272 -13.91 -13.15 -22.80
#